data_007bb10b98b98e7b39fb5960762788a4
#
_entry.id   007bb10b98b98e7b39fb5960762788a4
#
_cell.length_a   1.000
_cell.length_b   1.000
_cell.length_c   1.000
_cell.angle_alpha   90.00
_cell.angle_beta   90.00
_cell.angle_gamma   90.00
#
_symmetry.space_group_name_H-M   'P 1'
#
loop_
_entity.id
_entity.type
_entity.pdbx_description
1 polymer ?
#
loop_
_entity_poly.entity_id
_entity_poly.type
_entity_poly.pdbx_seq_one_letter_code
_entity_poly.pdbx_strand_id
1 'polypeptide(L)'
;MKNVIRPSYNLYINGRWVPSSDGSTFKSINPANGEVLSICAEATQDDVNAAVRAAQAAFPAWKNVSPRKRQDILLKIADIIEKHADTLALIETLDNGKPIRETKNVDIPAAADHFRYFAGVVRSEDGRASTLDDHTLSLVIHEPIGVVGQIIPWNFPFLMAAWKLAPALAAGCTIILKPSSTTSLSVLELMHLLEGVLPDGVVNVITGKGSRSGQYILDHPDIQKLAFTGSTEIGRDVYKAAQEKLIPATLELGGKSANIFFDDCDWDMAMDGAQLGILFNQGQVCCAGSRIFVQKGIYDKFVAELAERFNRVKVGLPWLEDTQMGAQIDGRQVEKILSYIEIGKQEGARLVCGGEKVTTDGLDKGNFIKPTIFADVTNDMRIAQEEIFGPVVCILPFERENEVIAMANDSEYGLGGAVWTRDINRALRIAKGVETGRMWVNTYNALPAGAPFGGYKLSGIGRETDKTTMRHYMQTKNIFINLSEKPSGLYE
;
A
#
# COMPACT_ATOMS: atom_id res chain seq x y z
N MET A 1 20.70 -18.94 -2.23
CA MET A 1 19.86 -17.81 -1.86
C MET A 1 20.62 -16.48 -1.76
N LYS A 2 21.79 -16.40 -1.12
CA LYS A 2 22.53 -15.11 -0.98
C LYS A 2 23.04 -14.49 -2.30
N ASN A 3 23.05 -15.20 -3.41
CA ASN A 3 23.59 -14.69 -4.69
C ASN A 3 22.64 -13.74 -5.46
N VAL A 4 21.39 -13.55 -5.02
CA VAL A 4 20.44 -12.66 -5.67
C VAL A 4 20.40 -11.25 -5.07
N ILE A 5 20.95 -11.09 -3.86
CA ILE A 5 21.01 -9.80 -3.16
C ILE A 5 22.45 -9.28 -3.22
N ARG A 6 22.63 -8.01 -3.57
CA ARG A 6 23.93 -7.35 -3.59
C ARG A 6 24.45 -7.14 -2.16
N PRO A 7 25.76 -7.22 -1.92
CA PRO A 7 26.33 -7.00 -0.59
C PRO A 7 26.03 -5.61 -0.03
N SER A 8 25.89 -4.61 -0.91
CA SER A 8 25.52 -3.25 -0.53
C SER A 8 24.72 -2.55 -1.63
N TYR A 9 23.91 -1.57 -1.22
CA TYR A 9 23.19 -0.66 -2.10
C TYR A 9 23.45 0.79 -1.70
N ASN A 10 23.74 1.60 -2.68
CA ASN A 10 23.86 3.04 -2.55
C ASN A 10 22.51 3.74 -2.80
N LEU A 11 22.46 5.07 -2.67
CA LEU A 11 21.34 5.90 -3.09
C LEU A 11 21.32 5.96 -4.62
N TYR A 12 20.13 6.01 -5.22
CA TYR A 12 19.98 6.21 -6.66
C TYR A 12 19.55 7.65 -6.94
N ILE A 13 20.47 8.49 -7.38
CA ILE A 13 20.25 9.92 -7.60
C ILE A 13 20.77 10.30 -8.99
N ASN A 14 19.92 10.98 -9.78
CA ASN A 14 20.28 11.48 -11.11
C ASN A 14 20.85 10.40 -12.05
N GLY A 15 20.22 9.23 -12.07
CA GLY A 15 20.65 8.10 -12.91
C GLY A 15 21.91 7.37 -12.41
N ARG A 16 22.41 7.66 -11.21
CA ARG A 16 23.67 7.13 -10.68
C ARG A 16 23.52 6.59 -9.26
N TRP A 17 24.32 5.59 -8.95
CA TRP A 17 24.47 5.06 -7.59
C TRP A 17 25.52 5.86 -6.85
N VAL A 18 25.12 6.54 -5.78
CA VAL A 18 25.98 7.39 -4.97
C VAL A 18 25.93 6.98 -3.50
N PRO A 19 27.08 6.96 -2.78
CA PRO A 19 27.07 6.71 -1.34
C PRO A 19 26.35 7.85 -0.62
N SER A 20 25.96 7.63 0.65
CA SER A 20 25.53 8.73 1.51
C SER A 20 26.66 9.77 1.66
N SER A 21 26.32 11.05 1.67
CA SER A 21 27.27 12.15 1.73
C SER A 21 28.11 12.18 3.03
N ASP A 22 27.59 11.59 4.12
CA ASP A 22 28.32 11.43 5.39
C ASP A 22 28.84 9.99 5.61
N GLY A 23 28.66 9.08 4.63
CA GLY A 23 29.04 7.68 4.74
C GLY A 23 28.11 6.83 5.61
N SER A 24 26.98 7.37 6.09
CA SER A 24 26.04 6.65 6.95
C SER A 24 25.39 5.48 6.21
N THR A 25 25.22 4.37 6.94
CA THR A 25 24.59 3.15 6.41
C THR A 25 23.69 2.49 7.46
N PHE A 26 22.82 1.62 7.00
CA PHE A 26 22.02 0.73 7.84
C PHE A 26 21.99 -0.68 7.25
N LYS A 27 21.65 -1.65 8.10
CA LYS A 27 21.55 -3.07 7.71
C LYS A 27 20.10 -3.39 7.34
N SER A 28 19.89 -4.07 6.19
CA SER A 28 18.67 -4.83 5.93
C SER A 28 18.86 -6.21 6.56
N ILE A 29 17.85 -6.65 7.31
CA ILE A 29 17.87 -7.87 8.14
C ILE A 29 16.75 -8.81 7.66
N ASN A 30 17.08 -10.07 7.42
CA ASN A 30 16.09 -11.10 7.13
C ASN A 30 15.23 -11.37 8.39
N PRO A 31 13.92 -11.09 8.37
CA PRO A 31 13.06 -11.27 9.55
C PRO A 31 12.86 -12.73 9.96
N ALA A 32 13.15 -13.68 9.08
CA ALA A 32 12.98 -15.10 9.34
C ALA A 32 14.13 -15.75 10.12
N ASN A 33 15.33 -15.13 10.13
CA ASN A 33 16.50 -15.73 10.80
C ASN A 33 17.48 -14.71 11.41
N GLY A 34 17.21 -13.41 11.29
CA GLY A 34 18.07 -12.34 11.82
C GLY A 34 19.37 -12.10 11.05
N GLU A 35 19.60 -12.76 9.91
CA GLU A 35 20.81 -12.55 9.11
C GLU A 35 20.80 -11.20 8.40
N VAL A 36 21.98 -10.57 8.29
CA VAL A 36 22.16 -9.38 7.47
C VAL A 36 22.11 -9.77 6.00
N LEU A 37 21.17 -9.19 5.27
CA LEU A 37 21.00 -9.39 3.84
C LEU A 37 21.91 -8.45 3.03
N SER A 38 21.93 -7.18 3.40
CA SER A 38 22.68 -6.14 2.71
C SER A 38 22.97 -4.94 3.60
N ILE A 39 23.91 -4.10 3.16
CA ILE A 39 24.19 -2.79 3.76
C ILE A 39 23.66 -1.72 2.80
N CYS A 40 22.77 -0.85 3.28
CA CYS A 40 22.17 0.22 2.50
C CYS A 40 22.68 1.59 2.95
N ALA A 41 22.89 2.52 2.03
CA ALA A 41 23.22 3.90 2.35
C ALA A 41 22.07 4.58 3.09
N GLU A 42 22.33 5.41 4.09
CA GLU A 42 21.33 6.22 4.81
C GLU A 42 21.45 7.69 4.39
N ALA A 43 20.44 8.19 3.67
CA ALA A 43 20.46 9.53 3.10
C ALA A 43 20.50 10.63 4.17
N THR A 44 21.31 11.64 3.94
CA THR A 44 21.38 12.91 4.68
C THR A 44 20.44 13.94 4.09
N GLN A 45 20.35 15.12 4.71
CA GLN A 45 19.65 16.28 4.12
C GLN A 45 20.27 16.69 2.78
N ASP A 46 21.60 16.65 2.65
CA ASP A 46 22.30 17.03 1.41
C ASP A 46 22.00 16.07 0.27
N ASP A 47 21.86 14.78 0.56
CA ASP A 47 21.46 13.76 -0.42
C ASP A 47 20.03 13.98 -0.90
N VAL A 48 19.10 14.32 0.01
CA VAL A 48 17.72 14.68 -0.35
C VAL A 48 17.71 15.96 -1.20
N ASN A 49 18.47 16.98 -0.82
CA ASN A 49 18.61 18.19 -1.59
C ASN A 49 19.17 17.90 -3.00
N ALA A 50 20.14 16.99 -3.12
CA ALA A 50 20.70 16.58 -4.41
C ALA A 50 19.66 15.85 -5.28
N ALA A 51 18.86 14.94 -4.67
CA ALA A 51 17.79 14.23 -5.35
C ALA A 51 16.69 15.18 -5.85
N VAL A 52 16.29 16.16 -5.03
CA VAL A 52 15.30 17.17 -5.43
C VAL A 52 15.83 18.06 -6.55
N ARG A 53 17.07 18.54 -6.47
CA ARG A 53 17.69 19.30 -7.58
C ARG A 53 17.74 18.49 -8.89
N ALA A 54 18.07 17.21 -8.82
CA ALA A 54 18.05 16.32 -9.98
C ALA A 54 16.65 16.20 -10.60
N ALA A 55 15.64 16.01 -9.74
CA ALA A 55 14.24 15.93 -10.15
C ALA A 55 13.75 17.25 -10.78
N GLN A 56 14.09 18.39 -10.20
CA GLN A 56 13.77 19.71 -10.75
C GLN A 56 14.43 19.93 -12.12
N ALA A 57 15.69 19.55 -12.28
CA ALA A 57 16.41 19.67 -13.55
C ALA A 57 15.82 18.77 -14.65
N ALA A 58 15.35 17.58 -14.30
CA ALA A 58 14.73 16.65 -15.25
C ALA A 58 13.28 17.04 -15.62
N PHE A 59 12.54 17.71 -14.74
CA PHE A 59 11.12 17.98 -14.90
C PHE A 59 10.74 18.71 -16.18
N PRO A 60 11.40 19.81 -16.62
CA PRO A 60 11.03 20.52 -17.82
C PRO A 60 11.08 19.67 -19.10
N ALA A 61 12.03 18.75 -19.19
CA ALA A 61 12.12 17.82 -20.30
C ALA A 61 11.07 16.68 -20.17
N TRP A 62 10.92 16.11 -18.97
CA TRP A 62 10.05 14.97 -18.72
C TRP A 62 8.56 15.30 -18.89
N LYS A 63 8.08 16.45 -18.38
CA LYS A 63 6.69 16.90 -18.54
C LYS A 63 6.26 17.03 -20.00
N ASN A 64 7.20 17.33 -20.90
CA ASN A 64 6.97 17.50 -22.34
C ASN A 64 7.14 16.20 -23.15
N VAL A 65 7.49 15.06 -22.49
CA VAL A 65 7.50 13.76 -23.15
C VAL A 65 6.08 13.37 -23.53
N SER A 66 5.87 13.00 -24.81
CA SER A 66 4.53 12.68 -25.30
C SER A 66 3.89 11.53 -24.54
N PRO A 67 2.55 11.49 -24.41
CA PRO A 67 1.83 10.37 -23.77
C PRO A 67 2.22 9.00 -24.37
N ARG A 68 2.40 8.94 -25.71
CA ARG A 68 2.87 7.71 -26.38
C ARG A 68 4.22 7.25 -25.85
N LYS A 69 5.19 8.14 -25.76
CA LYS A 69 6.54 7.75 -25.28
C LYS A 69 6.54 7.38 -23.80
N ARG A 70 5.72 8.04 -22.96
CA ARG A 70 5.52 7.62 -21.57
C ARG A 70 4.88 6.24 -21.49
N GLN A 71 3.88 5.94 -22.34
CA GLN A 71 3.31 4.59 -22.45
C GLN A 71 4.39 3.55 -22.76
N ASP A 72 5.21 3.79 -23.77
CA ASP A 72 6.26 2.86 -24.18
C ASP A 72 7.26 2.58 -23.05
N ILE A 73 7.60 3.60 -22.26
CA ILE A 73 8.46 3.46 -21.07
C ILE A 73 7.78 2.63 -19.98
N LEU A 74 6.52 2.89 -19.65
CA LEU A 74 5.77 2.14 -18.64
C LEU A 74 5.61 0.67 -19.02
N LEU A 75 5.33 0.37 -20.29
CA LEU A 75 5.28 -1.01 -20.80
C LEU A 75 6.64 -1.69 -20.67
N LYS A 76 7.73 -0.99 -21.01
CA LYS A 76 9.08 -1.53 -20.86
C LYS A 76 9.44 -1.83 -19.42
N ILE A 77 8.99 -0.99 -18.46
CA ILE A 77 9.17 -1.28 -17.02
C ILE A 77 8.43 -2.55 -16.65
N ALA A 78 7.17 -2.71 -17.07
CA ALA A 78 6.39 -3.93 -16.82
C ALA A 78 7.08 -5.20 -17.40
N ASP A 79 7.55 -5.14 -18.64
CA ASP A 79 8.27 -6.23 -19.29
C ASP A 79 9.55 -6.63 -18.53
N ILE A 80 10.28 -5.63 -18.00
CA ILE A 80 11.49 -5.87 -17.18
C ILE A 80 11.11 -6.56 -15.86
N ILE A 81 10.05 -6.10 -15.18
CA ILE A 81 9.57 -6.72 -13.95
C ILE A 81 9.20 -8.17 -14.18
N GLU A 82 8.41 -8.46 -15.21
CA GLU A 82 8.00 -9.82 -15.56
C GLU A 82 9.20 -10.72 -15.93
N LYS A 83 10.15 -10.19 -16.70
CA LYS A 83 11.37 -10.91 -17.07
C LYS A 83 12.21 -11.31 -15.86
N HIS A 84 12.21 -10.53 -14.80
CA HIS A 84 12.99 -10.74 -13.58
C HIS A 84 12.14 -11.15 -12.37
N ALA A 85 10.90 -11.63 -12.61
CA ALA A 85 9.91 -11.87 -11.57
C ALA A 85 10.40 -12.81 -10.46
N ASP A 86 11.04 -13.93 -10.79
CA ASP A 86 11.56 -14.88 -9.78
C ASP A 86 12.63 -14.27 -8.88
N THR A 87 13.52 -13.46 -9.45
CA THR A 87 14.58 -12.77 -8.68
C THR A 87 13.98 -11.72 -7.74
N LEU A 88 13.08 -10.88 -8.26
CA LEU A 88 12.41 -9.83 -7.49
C LEU A 88 11.53 -10.44 -6.38
N ALA A 89 10.80 -11.51 -6.68
CA ALA A 89 9.99 -12.22 -5.70
C ALA A 89 10.83 -12.81 -4.56
N LEU A 90 11.98 -13.41 -4.89
CA LEU A 90 12.87 -13.95 -3.86
C LEU A 90 13.49 -12.85 -2.99
N ILE A 91 13.91 -11.74 -3.59
CA ILE A 91 14.42 -10.57 -2.82
C ILE A 91 13.33 -10.02 -1.90
N GLU A 92 12.10 -9.82 -2.41
CA GLU A 92 10.95 -9.37 -1.63
C GLU A 92 10.65 -10.30 -0.45
N THR A 93 10.67 -11.61 -0.68
CA THR A 93 10.47 -12.64 0.35
C THR A 93 11.53 -12.59 1.43
N LEU A 94 12.79 -12.47 1.06
CA LEU A 94 13.91 -12.44 2.02
C LEU A 94 13.93 -11.17 2.85
N ASP A 95 13.59 -10.03 2.25
CA ASP A 95 13.63 -8.71 2.87
C ASP A 95 12.40 -8.43 3.74
N ASN A 96 11.22 -8.97 3.36
CA ASN A 96 9.95 -8.73 4.05
C ASN A 96 9.55 -9.87 5.02
N GLY A 97 9.89 -11.11 4.71
CA GLY A 97 9.49 -12.29 5.48
C GLY A 97 8.19 -12.97 5.02
N LYS A 98 7.49 -12.44 4.00
CA LYS A 98 6.30 -13.07 3.43
C LYS A 98 6.64 -14.32 2.60
N PRO A 99 5.71 -15.29 2.48
CA PRO A 99 5.95 -16.52 1.72
C PRO A 99 6.24 -16.25 0.25
N ILE A 100 7.19 -17.00 -0.32
CA ILE A 100 7.56 -16.90 -1.73
C ILE A 100 6.37 -17.12 -2.68
N ARG A 101 5.40 -17.94 -2.28
CA ARG A 101 4.16 -18.15 -3.03
C ARG A 101 3.32 -16.88 -3.18
N GLU A 102 3.38 -15.96 -2.21
CA GLU A 102 2.66 -14.69 -2.26
C GLU A 102 3.39 -13.68 -3.15
N THR A 103 4.70 -13.55 -3.01
CA THR A 103 5.49 -12.62 -3.82
C THR A 103 5.48 -13.00 -5.30
N LYS A 104 5.59 -14.30 -5.62
CA LYS A 104 5.54 -14.81 -7.00
C LYS A 104 4.18 -14.68 -7.66
N ASN A 105 3.10 -14.95 -6.92
CA ASN A 105 1.77 -15.04 -7.52
C ASN A 105 0.94 -13.77 -7.36
N VAL A 106 1.33 -12.86 -6.45
CA VAL A 106 0.56 -11.64 -6.17
C VAL A 106 1.44 -10.38 -6.34
N ASP A 107 2.46 -10.17 -5.50
CA ASP A 107 3.14 -8.87 -5.41
C ASP A 107 3.80 -8.44 -6.72
N ILE A 108 4.63 -9.30 -7.29
CA ILE A 108 5.38 -8.97 -8.49
C ILE A 108 4.48 -8.90 -9.73
N PRO A 109 3.58 -9.88 -9.99
CA PRO A 109 2.64 -9.78 -11.11
C PRO A 109 1.72 -8.56 -11.02
N ALA A 110 1.17 -8.25 -9.84
CA ALA A 110 0.32 -7.08 -9.63
C ALA A 110 1.09 -5.77 -9.88
N ALA A 111 2.36 -5.68 -9.46
CA ALA A 111 3.18 -4.51 -9.74
C ALA A 111 3.39 -4.29 -11.24
N ALA A 112 3.69 -5.34 -12.01
CA ALA A 112 3.80 -5.27 -13.47
C ALA A 112 2.48 -4.83 -14.11
N ASP A 113 1.34 -5.40 -13.66
CA ASP A 113 0.02 -5.05 -14.16
C ASP A 113 -0.34 -3.58 -13.92
N HIS A 114 0.04 -2.99 -12.78
CA HIS A 114 -0.17 -1.56 -12.51
C HIS A 114 0.61 -0.67 -13.50
N PHE A 115 1.83 -1.01 -13.85
CA PHE A 115 2.57 -0.28 -14.90
C PHE A 115 1.88 -0.42 -16.27
N ARG A 116 1.36 -1.62 -16.63
CA ARG A 116 0.60 -1.83 -17.86
C ARG A 116 -0.71 -1.04 -17.87
N TYR A 117 -1.42 -1.03 -16.75
CA TYR A 117 -2.65 -0.27 -16.61
C TYR A 117 -2.43 1.22 -16.85
N PHE A 118 -1.45 1.84 -16.18
CA PHE A 118 -1.16 3.26 -16.35
C PHE A 118 -0.53 3.58 -17.72
N ALA A 119 0.11 2.63 -18.38
CA ALA A 119 0.49 2.74 -19.78
C ALA A 119 -0.72 2.87 -20.72
N GLY A 120 -1.84 2.19 -20.40
CA GLY A 120 -3.12 2.38 -21.07
C GLY A 120 -3.77 3.72 -20.75
N VAL A 121 -3.80 4.08 -19.46
CA VAL A 121 -4.46 5.29 -18.94
C VAL A 121 -3.82 6.58 -19.50
N VAL A 122 -2.50 6.64 -19.62
CA VAL A 122 -1.80 7.87 -20.03
C VAL A 122 -2.26 8.42 -21.39
N ARG A 123 -2.76 7.58 -22.29
CA ARG A 123 -3.28 8.00 -23.60
C ARG A 123 -4.79 8.27 -23.60
N SER A 124 -5.49 7.95 -22.54
CA SER A 124 -6.92 8.17 -22.38
C SER A 124 -7.23 9.36 -21.46
N GLU A 125 -6.23 10.10 -21.05
CA GLU A 125 -6.42 11.34 -20.29
C GLU A 125 -6.72 12.49 -21.24
N ASP A 126 -7.94 13.00 -21.16
CA ASP A 126 -8.45 14.05 -22.01
C ASP A 126 -8.67 15.35 -21.22
N GLY A 127 -8.46 16.47 -21.89
CA GLY A 127 -8.96 17.77 -21.47
C GLY A 127 -10.43 17.97 -21.89
N ARG A 128 -10.92 19.17 -21.71
CA ARG A 128 -12.27 19.57 -22.15
C ARG A 128 -12.21 20.86 -22.92
N ALA A 129 -12.93 20.96 -24.04
CA ALA A 129 -13.23 22.18 -24.73
C ALA A 129 -14.73 22.48 -24.63
N SER A 130 -15.10 23.70 -24.26
CA SER A 130 -16.49 24.14 -24.14
C SER A 130 -16.65 25.52 -24.77
N THR A 131 -17.58 25.67 -25.71
CA THR A 131 -18.06 26.96 -26.17
C THR A 131 -19.06 27.48 -25.12
N LEU A 132 -18.74 28.61 -24.48
CA LEU A 132 -19.57 29.21 -23.44
C LEU A 132 -20.64 30.14 -24.05
N ASP A 133 -20.28 30.80 -25.10
CA ASP A 133 -21.13 31.64 -25.95
C ASP A 133 -20.47 31.79 -27.34
N ASP A 134 -21.08 32.58 -28.23
CA ASP A 134 -20.61 32.77 -29.60
C ASP A 134 -19.20 33.37 -29.72
N HIS A 135 -18.69 33.95 -28.65
CA HIS A 135 -17.41 34.64 -28.60
C HIS A 135 -16.43 34.10 -27.57
N THR A 136 -16.78 33.01 -26.85
CA THR A 136 -15.97 32.54 -25.74
C THR A 136 -15.74 31.04 -25.83
N LEU A 137 -14.46 30.64 -25.85
CA LEU A 137 -14.01 29.26 -25.77
C LEU A 137 -13.23 29.03 -24.47
N SER A 138 -13.62 28.01 -23.74
CA SER A 138 -12.94 27.53 -22.51
C SER A 138 -12.26 26.20 -22.77
N LEU A 139 -10.93 26.13 -22.59
CA LEU A 139 -10.16 24.89 -22.62
C LEU A 139 -9.74 24.53 -21.21
N VAL A 140 -9.95 23.28 -20.84
CA VAL A 140 -9.45 22.69 -19.58
C VAL A 140 -8.37 21.69 -19.92
N ILE A 141 -7.16 21.91 -19.40
CA ILE A 141 -6.02 21.02 -19.57
C ILE A 141 -5.51 20.55 -18.21
N HIS A 142 -4.85 19.38 -18.19
CA HIS A 142 -4.23 18.81 -17.01
C HIS A 142 -2.71 18.79 -17.19
N GLU A 143 -2.00 19.41 -16.24
CA GLU A 143 -0.55 19.53 -16.27
C GLU A 143 0.05 18.78 -15.06
N PRO A 144 1.22 18.10 -15.19
CA PRO A 144 1.88 17.46 -14.05
C PRO A 144 2.22 18.48 -12.96
N ILE A 145 2.07 18.07 -11.69
CA ILE A 145 2.31 18.95 -10.54
C ILE A 145 3.78 19.37 -10.46
N GLY A 146 4.73 18.46 -10.71
CA GLY A 146 6.16 18.75 -10.60
C GLY A 146 6.93 17.65 -9.88
N VAL A 147 7.75 18.03 -8.89
CA VAL A 147 8.53 17.12 -8.05
C VAL A 147 7.64 16.53 -6.96
N VAL A 148 7.58 15.20 -6.86
CA VAL A 148 6.75 14.47 -5.91
C VAL A 148 7.60 13.69 -4.92
N GLY A 149 7.36 13.90 -3.62
CA GLY A 149 7.89 13.05 -2.54
C GLY A 149 6.96 11.87 -2.30
N GLN A 150 7.49 10.65 -2.43
CA GLN A 150 6.74 9.40 -2.24
C GLN A 150 7.39 8.59 -1.12
N ILE A 151 6.62 8.23 -0.10
CA ILE A 151 7.09 7.42 1.03
C ILE A 151 6.20 6.19 1.12
N ILE A 152 6.82 5.00 1.06
CA ILE A 152 6.12 3.73 1.02
C ILE A 152 6.44 2.86 2.24
N PRO A 153 5.49 2.01 2.67
CA PRO A 153 5.62 1.16 3.84
C PRO A 153 6.46 -0.10 3.56
N TRP A 154 6.61 -0.89 4.60
CA TRP A 154 7.39 -2.11 4.58
C TRP A 154 6.60 -3.39 4.23
N ASN A 155 5.27 -3.36 4.29
CA ASN A 155 4.46 -4.58 4.16
C ASN A 155 4.27 -5.08 2.72
N PHE A 156 4.25 -4.18 1.73
CA PHE A 156 4.22 -4.48 0.30
C PHE A 156 5.19 -3.56 -0.45
N PRO A 157 6.50 -3.63 -0.19
CA PRO A 157 7.46 -2.65 -0.68
C PRO A 157 7.44 -2.50 -2.20
N PHE A 158 7.50 -3.60 -2.94
CA PHE A 158 7.53 -3.59 -4.40
C PHE A 158 6.21 -3.13 -5.02
N LEU A 159 5.09 -3.66 -4.52
CA LEU A 159 3.76 -3.30 -5.02
C LEU A 159 3.42 -1.83 -4.71
N MET A 160 3.74 -1.33 -3.52
CA MET A 160 3.52 0.08 -3.17
C MET A 160 4.43 1.03 -3.96
N ALA A 161 5.63 0.61 -4.33
CA ALA A 161 6.46 1.37 -5.27
C ALA A 161 5.77 1.49 -6.64
N ALA A 162 5.21 0.40 -7.17
CA ALA A 162 4.48 0.43 -8.44
C ALA A 162 3.23 1.31 -8.37
N TRP A 163 2.46 1.24 -7.28
CA TRP A 163 1.26 2.09 -7.08
C TRP A 163 1.58 3.59 -7.09
N LYS A 164 2.77 3.98 -6.62
CA LYS A 164 3.21 5.37 -6.57
C LYS A 164 3.93 5.81 -7.84
N LEU A 165 4.85 4.98 -8.35
CA LEU A 165 5.67 5.30 -9.52
C LEU A 165 4.85 5.36 -10.81
N ALA A 166 4.01 4.36 -11.07
CA ALA A 166 3.31 4.23 -12.34
C ALA A 166 2.40 5.43 -12.65
N PRO A 167 1.48 5.87 -11.77
CA PRO A 167 0.63 7.04 -12.04
C PRO A 167 1.42 8.35 -12.09
N ALA A 168 2.45 8.53 -11.26
CA ALA A 168 3.27 9.74 -11.26
C ALA A 168 4.09 9.87 -12.54
N LEU A 169 4.69 8.78 -13.03
CA LEU A 169 5.38 8.74 -14.33
C LEU A 169 4.41 8.95 -15.48
N ALA A 170 3.23 8.33 -15.45
CA ALA A 170 2.18 8.54 -16.44
C ALA A 170 1.75 10.01 -16.50
N ALA A 171 1.58 10.66 -15.36
CA ALA A 171 1.24 12.08 -15.27
C ALA A 171 2.36 13.00 -15.80
N GLY A 172 3.61 12.57 -15.78
CA GLY A 172 4.78 13.40 -16.19
C GLY A 172 5.47 14.11 -15.03
N CYS A 173 5.27 13.64 -13.79
CA CYS A 173 5.98 14.13 -12.61
C CYS A 173 7.38 13.51 -12.49
N THR A 174 8.27 14.20 -11.78
CA THR A 174 9.55 13.64 -11.32
C THR A 174 9.47 13.28 -9.85
N ILE A 175 10.24 12.28 -9.42
CA ILE A 175 9.94 11.54 -8.20
C ILE A 175 11.16 11.42 -7.29
N ILE A 176 10.93 11.64 -5.99
CA ILE A 176 11.81 11.22 -4.90
C ILE A 176 11.08 10.10 -4.15
N LEU A 177 11.49 8.85 -4.37
CA LEU A 177 10.89 7.69 -3.70
C LEU A 177 11.73 7.29 -2.50
N LYS A 178 11.08 7.10 -1.36
CA LYS A 178 11.69 6.57 -0.14
C LYS A 178 10.98 5.28 0.30
N PRO A 179 11.57 4.11 0.05
CA PRO A 179 11.09 2.85 0.64
C PRO A 179 11.35 2.81 2.15
N SER A 180 10.66 1.93 2.85
CA SER A 180 10.97 1.67 4.26
C SER A 180 12.40 1.19 4.44
N SER A 181 13.08 1.61 5.53
CA SER A 181 14.43 1.11 5.84
C SER A 181 14.49 -0.38 6.18
N THR A 182 13.36 -1.00 6.49
CA THR A 182 13.27 -2.44 6.76
C THR A 182 13.11 -3.28 5.51
N THR A 183 12.66 -2.69 4.38
CA THR A 183 12.37 -3.41 3.14
C THR A 183 12.68 -2.53 1.92
N SER A 184 13.94 -2.26 1.68
CA SER A 184 14.38 -1.40 0.56
C SER A 184 14.85 -2.19 -0.65
N LEU A 185 15.19 -3.49 -0.49
CA LEU A 185 16.07 -4.19 -1.43
C LEU A 185 15.41 -4.46 -2.79
N SER A 186 14.14 -4.86 -2.82
CA SER A 186 13.43 -5.15 -4.07
C SER A 186 13.27 -3.89 -4.93
N VAL A 187 13.00 -2.73 -4.30
CA VAL A 187 12.90 -1.43 -4.98
C VAL A 187 14.27 -0.99 -5.52
N LEU A 188 15.34 -1.16 -4.76
CA LEU A 188 16.69 -0.83 -5.20
C LEU A 188 17.14 -1.73 -6.35
N GLU A 189 16.81 -3.04 -6.30
CA GLU A 189 17.10 -3.94 -7.41
C GLU A 189 16.30 -3.58 -8.67
N LEU A 190 15.04 -3.16 -8.52
CA LEU A 190 14.28 -2.63 -9.65
C LEU A 190 15.02 -1.46 -10.32
N MET A 191 15.58 -0.53 -9.54
CA MET A 191 16.34 0.60 -10.12
C MET A 191 17.59 0.15 -10.88
N HIS A 192 18.28 -0.90 -10.42
CA HIS A 192 19.38 -1.51 -11.21
C HIS A 192 18.90 -2.08 -12.54
N LEU A 193 17.74 -2.75 -12.53
CA LEU A 193 17.15 -3.30 -13.75
C LEU A 193 16.65 -2.22 -14.73
N LEU A 194 16.34 -1.04 -14.22
CA LEU A 194 15.83 0.11 -14.98
C LEU A 194 16.93 1.09 -15.44
N GLU A 195 18.21 0.81 -15.20
CA GLU A 195 19.30 1.66 -15.67
C GLU A 195 19.20 1.89 -17.20
N GLY A 196 19.22 3.17 -17.61
CA GLY A 196 19.06 3.58 -19.01
C GLY A 196 17.65 3.44 -19.60
N VAL A 197 16.63 3.09 -18.81
CA VAL A 197 15.22 3.06 -19.23
C VAL A 197 14.54 4.40 -19.03
N LEU A 198 14.77 5.02 -17.88
CA LEU A 198 14.27 6.35 -17.53
C LEU A 198 15.37 7.40 -17.75
N PRO A 199 15.03 8.63 -18.16
CA PRO A 199 15.98 9.73 -18.15
C PRO A 199 16.51 10.00 -16.74
N ASP A 200 17.77 10.43 -16.65
CA ASP A 200 18.41 10.80 -15.40
C ASP A 200 17.58 11.84 -14.63
N GLY A 201 17.44 11.68 -13.33
CA GLY A 201 16.70 12.56 -12.43
C GLY A 201 15.19 12.41 -12.44
N VAL A 202 14.58 11.65 -13.37
CA VAL A 202 13.11 11.43 -13.38
C VAL A 202 12.64 10.63 -12.16
N VAL A 203 13.38 9.61 -11.77
CA VAL A 203 13.18 8.85 -10.53
C VAL A 203 14.48 8.88 -9.73
N ASN A 204 14.36 9.26 -8.46
CA ASN A 204 15.44 9.22 -7.49
C ASN A 204 14.96 8.39 -6.31
N VAL A 205 15.79 7.45 -5.85
CA VAL A 205 15.47 6.60 -4.69
C VAL A 205 16.45 6.86 -3.60
N ILE A 206 15.95 7.31 -2.45
CA ILE A 206 16.71 7.56 -1.24
C ILE A 206 16.26 6.60 -0.15
N THR A 207 17.22 6.05 0.57
CA THR A 207 17.00 5.09 1.66
C THR A 207 17.37 5.69 3.00
N GLY A 208 16.87 5.09 4.08
CA GLY A 208 17.15 5.51 5.45
C GLY A 208 15.92 5.49 6.34
N LYS A 209 16.12 5.79 7.63
CA LYS A 209 15.07 5.80 8.65
C LYS A 209 14.00 6.88 8.34
N GLY A 210 12.73 6.55 8.63
CA GLY A 210 11.62 7.50 8.45
C GLY A 210 11.81 8.82 9.20
N SER A 211 12.26 8.74 10.44
CA SER A 211 12.55 9.90 11.29
C SER A 211 13.72 10.79 10.85
N ARG A 212 14.52 10.35 9.89
CA ARG A 212 15.64 11.11 9.32
C ARG A 212 15.37 11.44 7.85
N SER A 213 15.63 10.53 6.92
CA SER A 213 15.46 10.77 5.49
C SER A 213 14.00 10.96 5.07
N GLY A 214 13.04 10.38 5.79
CA GLY A 214 11.61 10.68 5.59
C GLY A 214 11.28 12.12 5.96
N GLN A 215 11.73 12.57 7.13
CA GLN A 215 11.53 13.96 7.58
C GLN A 215 12.13 14.97 6.61
N TYR A 216 13.33 14.71 6.07
CA TYR A 216 13.96 15.60 5.09
C TYR A 216 13.13 15.77 3.81
N ILE A 217 12.38 14.74 3.38
CA ILE A 217 11.42 14.86 2.27
C ILE A 217 10.24 15.74 2.69
N LEU A 218 9.69 15.52 3.89
CA LEU A 218 8.54 16.28 4.36
C LEU A 218 8.85 17.77 4.48
N ASP A 219 10.05 18.10 4.96
CA ASP A 219 10.47 19.48 5.21
C ASP A 219 10.98 20.22 3.95
N HIS A 220 11.29 19.48 2.88
CA HIS A 220 11.90 20.10 1.69
C HIS A 220 10.92 21.07 0.98
N PRO A 221 11.28 22.35 0.82
CA PRO A 221 10.36 23.38 0.29
C PRO A 221 9.96 23.16 -1.17
N ASP A 222 10.83 22.56 -1.99
CA ASP A 222 10.64 22.40 -3.43
C ASP A 222 9.89 21.12 -3.82
N ILE A 223 9.46 20.31 -2.87
CA ILE A 223 8.54 19.18 -3.12
C ILE A 223 7.11 19.74 -3.22
N GLN A 224 6.45 19.46 -4.34
CA GLN A 224 5.17 20.03 -4.72
C GLN A 224 3.97 19.13 -4.47
N LYS A 225 4.21 17.87 -4.08
CA LYS A 225 3.18 16.92 -3.65
C LYS A 225 3.81 15.87 -2.75
N LEU A 226 3.05 15.41 -1.76
CA LEU A 226 3.38 14.24 -0.95
C LEU A 226 2.43 13.08 -1.26
N ALA A 227 2.97 11.87 -1.40
CA ALA A 227 2.19 10.64 -1.50
C ALA A 227 2.74 9.63 -0.47
N PHE A 228 1.90 9.25 0.47
CA PHE A 228 2.30 8.45 1.61
C PHE A 228 1.41 7.22 1.76
N THR A 229 2.01 6.09 2.09
CA THR A 229 1.30 4.91 2.60
C THR A 229 2.01 4.44 3.88
N GLY A 230 1.26 4.27 4.97
CA GLY A 230 1.81 3.86 6.26
C GLY A 230 0.82 3.97 7.41
N SER A 231 1.33 4.15 8.64
CA SER A 231 0.47 4.29 9.82
C SER A 231 -0.30 5.62 9.83
N THR A 232 -1.47 5.62 10.48
CA THR A 232 -2.31 6.82 10.64
C THR A 232 -1.58 7.91 11.41
N GLU A 233 -0.77 7.56 12.40
CA GLU A 233 0.04 8.51 13.16
C GLU A 233 1.00 9.30 12.25
N ILE A 234 1.84 8.61 11.48
CA ILE A 234 2.77 9.25 10.55
C ILE A 234 2.02 9.95 9.41
N GLY A 235 0.87 9.42 8.97
CA GLY A 235 0.02 10.09 7.98
C GLY A 235 -0.43 11.49 8.41
N ARG A 236 -0.71 11.69 9.70
CA ARG A 236 -1.01 13.02 10.25
C ARG A 236 0.18 13.97 10.14
N ASP A 237 1.41 13.49 10.41
CA ASP A 237 2.62 14.30 10.27
C ASP A 237 2.88 14.68 8.80
N VAL A 238 2.69 13.73 7.88
CA VAL A 238 2.77 13.99 6.43
C VAL A 238 1.74 15.03 5.99
N TYR A 239 0.51 14.93 6.48
CA TYR A 239 -0.55 15.89 6.13
C TYR A 239 -0.28 17.28 6.70
N LYS A 240 0.26 17.35 7.92
CA LYS A 240 0.72 18.60 8.53
C LYS A 240 1.81 19.27 7.72
N ALA A 241 2.83 18.52 7.29
CA ALA A 241 3.90 19.04 6.43
C ALA A 241 3.37 19.54 5.07
N ALA A 242 2.38 18.85 4.49
CA ALA A 242 1.71 19.30 3.26
C ALA A 242 0.90 20.58 3.49
N GLN A 243 0.20 20.69 4.62
CA GLN A 243 -0.57 21.86 5.01
C GLN A 243 0.33 23.09 5.15
N GLU A 244 1.47 22.99 5.83
CA GLU A 244 2.42 24.09 6.03
C GLU A 244 2.96 24.65 4.69
N LYS A 245 3.07 23.81 3.67
CA LYS A 245 3.52 24.17 2.33
C LYS A 245 2.39 24.48 1.34
N LEU A 246 1.13 24.29 1.73
CA LEU A 246 -0.06 24.39 0.86
C LEU A 246 0.03 23.50 -0.39
N ILE A 247 0.57 22.29 -0.26
CA ILE A 247 0.71 21.31 -1.34
C ILE A 247 -0.28 20.16 -1.17
N PRO A 248 -0.71 19.49 -2.28
CA PRO A 248 -1.58 18.34 -2.20
C PRO A 248 -0.86 17.12 -1.56
N ALA A 249 -1.61 16.34 -0.77
CA ALA A 249 -1.17 15.06 -0.24
C ALA A 249 -2.20 13.98 -0.55
N THR A 250 -1.72 12.77 -0.86
CA THR A 250 -2.52 11.54 -0.88
C THR A 250 -2.00 10.61 0.20
N LEU A 251 -2.92 10.05 0.99
CA LEU A 251 -2.60 9.26 2.17
C LEU A 251 -3.37 7.93 2.12
N GLU A 252 -2.66 6.83 2.20
CA GLU A 252 -3.21 5.49 2.42
C GLU A 252 -2.73 5.00 3.78
N LEU A 253 -3.66 4.81 4.71
CA LEU A 253 -3.35 4.62 6.12
C LEU A 253 -3.90 3.29 6.64
N GLY A 254 -3.96 3.15 7.97
CA GLY A 254 -4.40 1.93 8.63
C GLY A 254 -5.88 1.60 8.44
N GLY A 255 -6.26 0.42 8.88
CA GLY A 255 -7.63 -0.06 8.83
C GLY A 255 -7.96 -1.06 9.92
N LYS A 256 -9.26 -1.25 10.14
CA LYS A 256 -9.84 -2.29 11.00
C LYS A 256 -11.04 -2.90 10.29
N SER A 257 -10.78 -3.55 9.15
CA SER A 257 -11.79 -3.91 8.17
C SER A 257 -12.76 -4.98 8.68
N ALA A 258 -14.04 -4.79 8.35
CA ALA A 258 -15.11 -5.73 8.66
C ALA A 258 -15.18 -6.83 7.59
N ASN A 259 -15.22 -8.10 8.01
CA ASN A 259 -15.42 -9.26 7.17
C ASN A 259 -16.68 -9.98 7.65
N ILE A 260 -17.80 -9.87 6.91
CA ILE A 260 -19.16 -10.15 7.38
C ILE A 260 -19.71 -11.42 6.75
N PHE A 261 -20.12 -12.40 7.57
CA PHE A 261 -20.56 -13.72 7.14
C PHE A 261 -22.01 -13.97 7.55
N PHE A 262 -22.88 -14.14 6.55
CA PHE A 262 -24.27 -14.53 6.74
C PHE A 262 -24.44 -16.06 6.69
N ASP A 263 -25.56 -16.55 7.22
CA ASP A 263 -25.89 -17.97 7.32
C ASP A 263 -26.12 -18.66 5.97
N ASP A 264 -26.38 -17.89 4.93
CA ASP A 264 -26.59 -18.35 3.55
C ASP A 264 -25.31 -18.29 2.69
N CYS A 265 -24.15 -17.97 3.26
CA CYS A 265 -22.89 -17.90 2.50
C CYS A 265 -22.49 -19.28 1.93
N ASP A 266 -21.72 -19.26 0.86
CA ASP A 266 -20.99 -20.45 0.42
C ASP A 266 -19.93 -20.79 1.47
N TRP A 267 -20.09 -21.92 2.13
CA TRP A 267 -19.30 -22.24 3.33
C TRP A 267 -17.81 -22.38 3.05
N ASP A 268 -17.44 -23.13 2.01
CA ASP A 268 -16.04 -23.37 1.69
C ASP A 268 -15.34 -22.10 1.23
N MET A 269 -16.00 -21.31 0.38
CA MET A 269 -15.47 -20.01 -0.04
C MET A 269 -15.39 -19.03 1.14
N ALA A 270 -16.35 -19.03 2.04
CA ALA A 270 -16.36 -18.18 3.22
C ALA A 270 -15.20 -18.50 4.17
N MET A 271 -14.95 -19.80 4.42
CA MET A 271 -13.82 -20.24 5.25
C MET A 271 -12.47 -19.90 4.62
N ASP A 272 -12.30 -20.07 3.31
CA ASP A 272 -11.10 -19.68 2.60
C ASP A 272 -10.91 -18.16 2.66
N GLY A 273 -11.97 -17.38 2.41
CA GLY A 273 -11.96 -15.94 2.49
C GLY A 273 -11.69 -15.38 3.89
N ALA A 274 -12.14 -16.08 4.94
CA ALA A 274 -11.80 -15.72 6.31
C ALA A 274 -10.30 -15.90 6.60
N GLN A 275 -9.69 -17.00 6.11
CA GLN A 275 -8.25 -17.23 6.23
C GLN A 275 -7.46 -16.21 5.40
N LEU A 276 -7.80 -16.07 4.11
CA LEU A 276 -7.14 -15.12 3.20
C LEU A 276 -7.23 -13.68 3.72
N GLY A 277 -8.36 -13.31 4.31
CA GLY A 277 -8.61 -11.96 4.83
C GLY A 277 -7.64 -11.53 5.95
N ILE A 278 -7.07 -12.48 6.71
CA ILE A 278 -6.21 -12.15 7.85
C ILE A 278 -4.83 -12.81 7.80
N LEU A 279 -4.64 -13.93 7.12
CA LEU A 279 -3.35 -14.62 7.11
C LEU A 279 -2.43 -14.18 5.97
N PHE A 280 -2.98 -13.60 4.90
CA PHE A 280 -2.19 -13.03 3.80
C PHE A 280 -1.18 -12.04 4.36
N ASN A 281 0.07 -12.13 3.88
CA ASN A 281 1.20 -11.36 4.40
C ASN A 281 1.30 -11.35 5.95
N GLN A 282 1.02 -12.47 6.60
CA GLN A 282 1.05 -12.64 8.07
C GLN A 282 0.15 -11.64 8.82
N GLY A 283 -0.96 -11.21 8.20
CA GLY A 283 -1.86 -10.19 8.76
C GLY A 283 -1.33 -8.75 8.68
N GLN A 284 -0.20 -8.54 8.05
CA GLN A 284 0.43 -7.23 7.86
C GLN A 284 -0.15 -6.51 6.63
N VAL A 285 -1.47 -6.40 6.60
CA VAL A 285 -2.25 -5.84 5.51
C VAL A 285 -3.17 -4.74 6.04
N CYS A 286 -3.09 -3.55 5.48
CA CYS A 286 -3.89 -2.40 5.92
C CYS A 286 -5.41 -2.66 5.84
N CYS A 287 -5.87 -3.41 4.84
CA CYS A 287 -7.25 -3.79 4.67
C CYS A 287 -7.58 -5.21 5.20
N ALA A 288 -6.72 -5.81 6.05
CA ALA A 288 -6.97 -7.13 6.61
C ALA A 288 -8.34 -7.21 7.28
N GLY A 289 -9.08 -8.30 7.02
CA GLY A 289 -10.39 -8.59 7.62
C GLY A 289 -10.28 -9.01 9.08
N SER A 290 -9.70 -8.15 9.89
CA SER A 290 -9.33 -8.42 11.28
C SER A 290 -10.51 -8.40 12.26
N ARG A 291 -11.67 -7.82 11.85
CA ARG A 291 -12.95 -7.98 12.54
C ARG A 291 -13.86 -8.89 11.70
N ILE A 292 -14.03 -10.13 12.13
CA ILE A 292 -14.96 -11.08 11.52
C ILE A 292 -16.29 -10.98 12.26
N PHE A 293 -17.34 -10.60 11.52
CA PHE A 293 -18.71 -10.58 12.00
C PHE A 293 -19.43 -11.82 11.47
N VAL A 294 -19.99 -12.65 12.36
CA VAL A 294 -20.64 -13.90 12.00
C VAL A 294 -22.08 -13.91 12.47
N GLN A 295 -23.02 -14.20 11.58
CA GLN A 295 -24.42 -14.33 11.95
C GLN A 295 -24.61 -15.43 12.99
N LYS A 296 -25.35 -15.14 14.05
CA LYS A 296 -25.45 -15.97 15.27
C LYS A 296 -25.81 -17.43 15.00
N GLY A 297 -26.63 -17.71 14.00
CA GLY A 297 -27.06 -19.09 13.68
C GLY A 297 -25.92 -20.01 13.23
N ILE A 298 -24.80 -19.46 12.74
CA ILE A 298 -23.62 -20.23 12.29
C ILE A 298 -22.38 -19.97 13.12
N TYR A 299 -22.47 -19.14 14.17
CA TYR A 299 -21.31 -18.63 14.93
C TYR A 299 -20.43 -19.73 15.50
N ASP A 300 -20.99 -20.64 16.28
CA ASP A 300 -20.20 -21.68 16.96
C ASP A 300 -19.51 -22.62 15.97
N LYS A 301 -20.22 -23.01 14.91
CA LYS A 301 -19.68 -23.83 13.83
C LYS A 301 -18.54 -23.10 13.12
N PHE A 302 -18.73 -21.79 12.84
CA PHE A 302 -17.74 -20.95 12.16
C PHE A 302 -16.46 -20.85 12.98
N VAL A 303 -16.58 -20.53 14.28
CA VAL A 303 -15.42 -20.40 15.19
C VAL A 303 -14.66 -21.72 15.28
N ALA A 304 -15.36 -22.84 15.44
CA ALA A 304 -14.72 -24.16 15.58
C ALA A 304 -13.95 -24.54 14.31
N GLU A 305 -14.57 -24.43 13.13
CA GLU A 305 -13.92 -24.80 11.88
C GLU A 305 -12.77 -23.85 11.50
N LEU A 306 -12.93 -22.54 11.72
CA LEU A 306 -11.85 -21.59 11.45
C LEU A 306 -10.65 -21.87 12.35
N ALA A 307 -10.87 -22.24 13.62
CA ALA A 307 -9.79 -22.63 14.53
C ALA A 307 -9.04 -23.88 14.07
N GLU A 308 -9.78 -24.90 13.58
CA GLU A 308 -9.14 -26.08 12.99
C GLU A 308 -8.28 -25.74 11.78
N ARG A 309 -8.79 -24.86 10.90
CA ARG A 309 -8.04 -24.39 9.71
C ARG A 309 -6.80 -23.59 10.12
N PHE A 310 -6.90 -22.70 11.11
CA PHE A 310 -5.76 -21.92 11.62
C PHE A 310 -4.67 -22.80 12.22
N ASN A 311 -5.05 -23.83 12.98
CA ASN A 311 -4.10 -24.78 13.57
C ASN A 311 -3.36 -25.64 12.52
N ARG A 312 -3.90 -25.77 11.31
CA ARG A 312 -3.26 -26.50 10.19
C ARG A 312 -2.36 -25.61 9.34
N VAL A 313 -2.35 -24.29 9.55
CA VAL A 313 -1.51 -23.36 8.78
C VAL A 313 -0.04 -23.67 9.02
N LYS A 314 0.67 -23.96 7.94
CA LYS A 314 2.12 -24.17 7.98
C LYS A 314 2.85 -22.84 8.11
N VAL A 315 3.23 -22.50 9.33
CA VAL A 315 4.16 -21.41 9.62
C VAL A 315 5.58 -21.91 9.38
N GLY A 316 6.40 -21.19 8.61
CA GLY A 316 7.73 -21.69 8.26
C GLY A 316 8.61 -20.66 7.58
N LEU A 317 9.78 -21.12 7.14
CA LEU A 317 10.75 -20.30 6.42
C LEU A 317 10.12 -19.79 5.11
N PRO A 318 10.11 -18.48 4.87
CA PRO A 318 9.29 -17.86 3.81
C PRO A 318 9.71 -18.26 2.38
N TRP A 319 10.95 -18.70 2.17
CA TRP A 319 11.47 -19.13 0.86
C TRP A 319 11.15 -20.58 0.49
N LEU A 320 10.47 -21.34 1.38
CA LEU A 320 9.97 -22.68 1.07
C LEU A 320 8.60 -22.58 0.41
N GLU A 321 8.41 -23.28 -0.70
CA GLU A 321 7.19 -23.20 -1.53
C GLU A 321 5.93 -23.68 -0.78
N ASP A 322 6.06 -24.57 0.20
CA ASP A 322 4.97 -25.09 0.99
C ASP A 322 4.67 -24.28 2.28
N THR A 323 5.45 -23.22 2.57
CA THR A 323 5.16 -22.31 3.66
C THR A 323 3.90 -21.50 3.36
N GLN A 324 2.97 -21.49 4.31
CA GLN A 324 1.70 -20.77 4.18
C GLN A 324 1.71 -19.41 4.87
N MET A 325 2.46 -19.27 5.95
CA MET A 325 2.64 -18.01 6.66
C MET A 325 4.11 -17.88 7.08
N GLY A 326 4.71 -16.74 6.79
CA GLY A 326 6.10 -16.42 7.06
C GLY A 326 6.32 -15.67 8.37
N ALA A 327 7.42 -14.90 8.42
CA ALA A 327 7.82 -14.12 9.60
C ALA A 327 7.20 -12.71 9.60
N GLN A 328 6.90 -12.17 10.79
CA GLN A 328 6.64 -10.74 10.98
C GLN A 328 7.87 -9.92 10.66
N ILE A 329 7.68 -8.66 10.27
CA ILE A 329 8.77 -7.83 9.77
C ILE A 329 9.95 -7.65 10.74
N ASP A 330 9.70 -7.46 12.01
CA ASP A 330 10.74 -7.30 13.04
C ASP A 330 10.25 -7.67 14.45
N GLY A 331 11.17 -7.66 15.42
CA GLY A 331 10.85 -7.96 16.82
C GLY A 331 9.88 -6.97 17.46
N ARG A 332 9.90 -5.71 17.06
CA ARG A 332 8.98 -4.67 17.60
C ARG A 332 7.54 -4.96 17.18
N GLN A 333 7.35 -5.41 15.94
CA GLN A 333 6.02 -5.83 15.47
C GLN A 333 5.54 -7.08 16.20
N VAL A 334 6.43 -8.04 16.46
CA VAL A 334 6.12 -9.21 17.31
C VAL A 334 5.68 -8.78 18.71
N GLU A 335 6.42 -7.89 19.36
CA GLU A 335 6.07 -7.37 20.69
C GLU A 335 4.73 -6.64 20.69
N LYS A 336 4.46 -5.81 19.67
CA LYS A 336 3.16 -5.15 19.48
C LYS A 336 2.04 -6.18 19.41
N ILE A 337 2.15 -7.19 18.55
CA ILE A 337 1.13 -8.22 18.37
C ILE A 337 0.88 -8.97 19.68
N LEU A 338 1.92 -9.40 20.38
CA LEU A 338 1.81 -10.10 21.66
C LEU A 338 1.17 -9.22 22.72
N SER A 339 1.48 -7.92 22.75
CA SER A 339 0.83 -7.00 23.70
C SER A 339 -0.69 -6.88 23.46
N TYR A 340 -1.13 -6.87 22.21
CA TYR A 340 -2.58 -6.90 21.89
C TYR A 340 -3.23 -8.25 22.23
N ILE A 341 -2.51 -9.35 22.09
CA ILE A 341 -3.01 -10.65 22.52
C ILE A 341 -3.27 -10.65 24.05
N GLU A 342 -2.37 -10.08 24.83
CA GLU A 342 -2.57 -9.94 26.28
C GLU A 342 -3.71 -8.96 26.62
N ILE A 343 -3.85 -7.86 25.90
CA ILE A 343 -4.98 -6.93 26.03
C ILE A 343 -6.30 -7.67 25.80
N GLY A 344 -6.41 -8.46 24.73
CA GLY A 344 -7.63 -9.21 24.42
C GLY A 344 -8.01 -10.19 25.53
N LYS A 345 -7.04 -10.89 26.12
CA LYS A 345 -7.27 -11.77 27.28
C LYS A 345 -7.74 -10.98 28.50
N GLN A 346 -7.14 -9.80 28.76
CA GLN A 346 -7.50 -8.95 29.90
C GLN A 346 -8.90 -8.33 29.74
N GLU A 347 -9.32 -8.02 28.51
CA GLU A 347 -10.66 -7.53 28.20
C GLU A 347 -11.73 -8.63 28.24
N GLY A 348 -11.33 -9.89 28.45
CA GLY A 348 -12.25 -11.03 28.60
C GLY A 348 -12.62 -11.73 27.29
N ALA A 349 -11.98 -11.39 26.17
CA ALA A 349 -12.15 -12.12 24.93
C ALA A 349 -11.60 -13.55 25.04
N ARG A 350 -12.32 -14.52 24.48
CA ARG A 350 -11.93 -15.92 24.53
C ARG A 350 -10.86 -16.25 23.47
N LEU A 351 -9.63 -16.48 23.91
CA LEU A 351 -8.57 -17.00 23.01
C LEU A 351 -8.92 -18.43 22.59
N VAL A 352 -9.13 -18.65 21.30
CA VAL A 352 -9.54 -19.95 20.74
C VAL A 352 -8.34 -20.77 20.27
N CYS A 353 -7.38 -20.13 19.59
CA CYS A 353 -6.13 -20.75 19.15
C CYS A 353 -5.01 -19.70 18.99
N GLY A 354 -3.78 -20.15 18.88
CA GLY A 354 -2.60 -19.31 18.71
C GLY A 354 -2.21 -18.55 19.99
N GLY A 355 -1.90 -17.27 19.85
CA GLY A 355 -1.58 -16.39 20.97
C GLY A 355 -0.12 -16.41 21.42
N GLU A 356 0.79 -17.02 20.66
CA GLU A 356 2.19 -17.17 21.03
C GLU A 356 3.15 -17.17 19.83
N LYS A 357 4.44 -16.99 20.11
CA LYS A 357 5.52 -17.16 19.13
C LYS A 357 5.67 -18.63 18.73
N VAL A 358 6.12 -18.84 17.49
CA VAL A 358 6.60 -20.15 17.03
C VAL A 358 8.09 -20.23 17.27
N THR A 359 8.52 -21.18 18.11
CA THR A 359 9.93 -21.38 18.51
C THR A 359 10.45 -22.79 18.19
N THR A 360 9.63 -23.61 17.54
CA THR A 360 9.97 -24.98 17.11
C THR A 360 10.55 -25.01 15.72
N ASP A 361 11.14 -26.13 15.32
CA ASP A 361 11.58 -26.44 13.96
C ASP A 361 12.60 -25.44 13.38
N GLY A 362 13.43 -24.84 14.25
CA GLY A 362 14.48 -23.89 13.85
C GLY A 362 13.96 -22.47 13.56
N LEU A 363 12.73 -22.15 13.94
CA LEU A 363 12.11 -20.82 13.78
C LEU A 363 12.36 -19.87 14.97
N ASP A 364 13.07 -20.33 15.99
CA ASP A 364 13.38 -19.60 17.24
C ASP A 364 14.16 -18.29 17.00
N LYS A 365 14.94 -18.21 15.92
CA LYS A 365 15.72 -17.03 15.53
C LYS A 365 14.95 -15.98 14.74
N GLY A 366 13.73 -16.33 14.31
CA GLY A 366 12.89 -15.47 13.49
C GLY A 366 11.70 -14.88 14.25
N ASN A 367 10.94 -14.08 13.52
CA ASN A 367 9.81 -13.32 14.04
C ASN A 367 8.48 -14.02 13.75
N PHE A 368 8.31 -15.27 14.14
CA PHE A 368 7.13 -16.07 13.82
C PHE A 368 6.09 -16.05 14.94
N ILE A 369 4.82 -15.84 14.56
CA ILE A 369 3.67 -15.88 15.47
C ILE A 369 2.64 -16.86 14.93
N LYS A 370 1.99 -17.61 15.80
CA LYS A 370 0.89 -18.52 15.42
C LYS A 370 -0.34 -17.71 14.97
N PRO A 371 -1.08 -18.17 13.93
CA PRO A 371 -2.41 -17.65 13.64
C PRO A 371 -3.27 -17.63 14.88
N THR A 372 -3.91 -16.51 15.19
CA THR A 372 -4.57 -16.26 16.48
C THR A 372 -6.03 -15.87 16.29
N ILE A 373 -6.94 -16.52 17.01
CA ILE A 373 -8.37 -16.24 17.02
C ILE A 373 -8.82 -15.85 18.41
N PHE A 374 -9.45 -14.68 18.52
CA PHE A 374 -10.31 -14.32 19.65
C PHE A 374 -11.77 -14.43 19.26
N ALA A 375 -12.57 -15.12 20.07
CA ALA A 375 -14.01 -15.22 19.94
C ALA A 375 -14.69 -14.51 21.11
N ASP A 376 -16.02 -14.35 21.02
CA ASP A 376 -16.86 -13.68 22.01
C ASP A 376 -16.40 -12.23 22.28
N VAL A 377 -15.88 -11.59 21.21
CA VAL A 377 -15.39 -10.21 21.26
C VAL A 377 -16.57 -9.25 21.16
N THR A 378 -16.57 -8.19 21.95
CA THR A 378 -17.49 -7.06 21.80
C THR A 378 -16.83 -5.93 21.00
N ASN A 379 -17.63 -5.10 20.33
CA ASN A 379 -17.09 -4.13 19.38
C ASN A 379 -16.30 -2.99 20.05
N ASP A 380 -16.51 -2.75 21.34
CA ASP A 380 -15.82 -1.76 22.16
C ASP A 380 -14.45 -2.19 22.69
N MET A 381 -14.13 -3.47 22.61
CA MET A 381 -12.80 -3.98 22.99
C MET A 381 -11.70 -3.36 22.12
N ARG A 382 -10.57 -3.01 22.72
CA ARG A 382 -9.41 -2.45 22.01
C ARG A 382 -8.94 -3.34 20.86
N ILE A 383 -8.96 -4.66 21.07
CA ILE A 383 -8.59 -5.61 20.02
C ILE A 383 -9.55 -5.57 18.81
N ALA A 384 -10.78 -5.07 18.97
CA ALA A 384 -11.75 -4.86 17.90
C ALA A 384 -11.66 -3.46 17.27
N GLN A 385 -11.10 -2.47 17.95
CA GLN A 385 -11.04 -1.09 17.51
C GLN A 385 -9.66 -0.69 16.97
N GLU A 386 -8.58 -1.16 17.58
CA GLU A 386 -7.22 -0.76 17.25
C GLU A 386 -6.56 -1.70 16.23
N GLU A 387 -5.70 -1.15 15.36
CA GLU A 387 -4.98 -1.93 14.34
C GLU A 387 -3.81 -2.71 14.95
N ILE A 388 -3.91 -4.03 14.99
CA ILE A 388 -2.87 -4.94 15.50
C ILE A 388 -1.76 -5.14 14.46
N PHE A 389 -2.14 -5.29 13.19
CA PHE A 389 -1.24 -5.48 12.04
C PHE A 389 -0.42 -6.79 12.14
N GLY A 390 -1.11 -7.88 12.42
CA GLY A 390 -0.56 -9.25 12.57
C GLY A 390 -1.65 -10.30 12.40
N PRO A 391 -1.32 -11.61 12.50
CA PRO A 391 -2.22 -12.71 12.20
C PRO A 391 -3.22 -12.96 13.36
N VAL A 392 -3.90 -11.90 13.79
CA VAL A 392 -4.85 -11.91 14.92
C VAL A 392 -6.21 -11.42 14.42
N VAL A 393 -7.23 -12.24 14.60
CA VAL A 393 -8.60 -11.93 14.23
C VAL A 393 -9.53 -11.93 15.43
N CYS A 394 -10.48 -11.00 15.44
CA CYS A 394 -11.56 -10.89 16.41
C CYS A 394 -12.86 -11.34 15.78
N ILE A 395 -13.58 -12.28 16.41
CA ILE A 395 -14.86 -12.79 15.90
C ILE A 395 -15.99 -12.31 16.80
N LEU A 396 -16.94 -11.60 16.18
CA LEU A 396 -18.09 -10.99 16.83
C LEU A 396 -19.39 -11.57 16.28
N PRO A 397 -20.35 -11.99 17.12
CA PRO A 397 -21.68 -12.39 16.66
C PRO A 397 -22.54 -11.19 16.30
N PHE A 398 -23.47 -11.39 15.35
CA PHE A 398 -24.56 -10.46 15.07
C PHE A 398 -25.86 -11.20 14.70
N GLU A 399 -27.01 -10.54 14.78
CA GLU A 399 -28.30 -11.13 14.44
C GLU A 399 -28.92 -10.56 13.16
N ARG A 400 -28.81 -9.24 12.93
CA ARG A 400 -29.53 -8.54 11.87
C ARG A 400 -28.63 -7.68 10.99
N GLU A 401 -29.05 -7.44 9.73
CA GLU A 401 -28.31 -6.62 8.75
C GLU A 401 -28.00 -5.21 9.25
N ASN A 402 -28.98 -4.52 9.84
CA ASN A 402 -28.79 -3.15 10.33
C ASN A 402 -27.85 -3.09 11.55
N GLU A 403 -27.84 -4.13 12.37
CA GLU A 403 -26.94 -4.26 13.50
C GLU A 403 -25.50 -4.39 13.02
N VAL A 404 -25.21 -5.33 12.12
CA VAL A 404 -23.84 -5.53 11.63
C VAL A 404 -23.31 -4.34 10.84
N ILE A 405 -24.17 -3.62 10.11
CA ILE A 405 -23.79 -2.36 9.45
C ILE A 405 -23.35 -1.33 10.51
N ALA A 406 -24.13 -1.15 11.58
CA ALA A 406 -23.80 -0.23 12.66
C ALA A 406 -22.48 -0.62 13.35
N MET A 407 -22.30 -1.91 13.69
CA MET A 407 -21.05 -2.43 14.28
C MET A 407 -19.85 -2.26 13.36
N ALA A 408 -19.99 -2.52 12.05
CA ALA A 408 -18.93 -2.35 11.08
C ALA A 408 -18.49 -0.88 10.97
N ASN A 409 -19.43 0.05 11.01
CA ASN A 409 -19.20 1.50 10.92
C ASN A 409 -18.71 2.13 12.21
N ASP A 410 -18.90 1.48 13.35
CA ASP A 410 -18.39 1.93 14.65
C ASP A 410 -16.89 1.61 14.75
N SER A 411 -16.12 2.41 14.04
CA SER A 411 -14.66 2.41 13.97
C SER A 411 -14.17 3.74 13.44
N GLU A 412 -13.00 4.18 13.88
CA GLU A 412 -12.31 5.35 13.31
C GLU A 412 -11.79 5.11 11.88
N TYR A 413 -11.75 3.85 11.43
CA TYR A 413 -11.25 3.42 10.14
C TYR A 413 -12.39 3.15 9.13
N GLY A 414 -12.01 3.13 7.85
CA GLY A 414 -12.92 2.81 6.76
C GLY A 414 -12.17 2.47 5.49
N LEU A 415 -11.19 1.55 5.54
CA LEU A 415 -10.37 1.20 4.37
C LEU A 415 -11.03 0.15 3.50
N GLY A 416 -11.30 -1.03 4.06
CA GLY A 416 -11.88 -2.16 3.35
C GLY A 416 -12.97 -2.87 4.15
N GLY A 417 -13.69 -3.77 3.47
CA GLY A 417 -14.65 -4.66 4.07
C GLY A 417 -15.09 -5.74 3.09
N ALA A 418 -15.69 -6.81 3.59
CA ALA A 418 -16.30 -7.84 2.75
C ALA A 418 -17.60 -8.36 3.33
N VAL A 419 -18.45 -8.89 2.43
CA VAL A 419 -19.68 -9.59 2.78
C VAL A 419 -19.78 -10.91 2.05
N TRP A 420 -20.20 -11.95 2.78
CA TRP A 420 -20.36 -13.31 2.29
C TRP A 420 -21.82 -13.72 2.43
N THR A 421 -22.51 -13.86 1.31
CA THR A 421 -23.93 -14.23 1.21
C THR A 421 -24.26 -14.67 -0.22
N ARG A 422 -25.22 -15.54 -0.38
CA ARG A 422 -25.78 -15.89 -1.71
C ARG A 422 -26.90 -14.94 -2.16
N ASP A 423 -27.42 -14.10 -1.26
CA ASP A 423 -28.42 -13.08 -1.59
C ASP A 423 -27.72 -11.81 -2.11
N ILE A 424 -27.79 -11.58 -3.42
CA ILE A 424 -27.19 -10.41 -4.06
C ILE A 424 -27.79 -9.08 -3.56
N ASN A 425 -29.07 -9.05 -3.19
CA ASN A 425 -29.72 -7.85 -2.68
C ASN A 425 -29.18 -7.50 -1.28
N ARG A 426 -28.99 -8.51 -0.43
CA ARG A 426 -28.32 -8.38 0.87
C ARG A 426 -26.88 -7.88 0.68
N ALA A 427 -26.12 -8.52 -0.21
CA ALA A 427 -24.75 -8.12 -0.50
C ALA A 427 -24.64 -6.64 -0.87
N LEU A 428 -25.55 -6.15 -1.75
CA LEU A 428 -25.57 -4.74 -2.16
C LEU A 428 -26.01 -3.79 -1.04
N ARG A 429 -26.98 -4.19 -0.18
CA ARG A 429 -27.37 -3.38 0.98
C ARG A 429 -26.24 -3.23 1.96
N ILE A 430 -25.55 -4.33 2.29
CA ILE A 430 -24.39 -4.31 3.19
C ILE A 430 -23.25 -3.49 2.57
N ALA A 431 -22.89 -3.73 1.31
CA ALA A 431 -21.82 -3.01 0.63
C ALA A 431 -22.04 -1.50 0.54
N LYS A 432 -23.31 -1.06 0.42
CA LYS A 432 -23.67 0.37 0.43
C LYS A 432 -23.76 0.95 1.84
N GLY A 433 -24.08 0.13 2.82
CA GLY A 433 -24.26 0.57 4.22
C GLY A 433 -22.97 0.68 5.00
N VAL A 434 -21.91 -0.07 4.61
CA VAL A 434 -20.62 -0.02 5.30
C VAL A 434 -19.77 1.13 4.75
N GLU A 435 -19.28 1.99 5.64
CA GLU A 435 -18.52 3.21 5.34
C GLU A 435 -17.05 2.90 5.08
N THR A 436 -16.75 2.30 3.93
CA THR A 436 -15.39 1.96 3.51
C THR A 436 -15.14 2.35 2.06
N GLY A 437 -13.89 2.58 1.72
CA GLY A 437 -13.52 2.89 0.34
C GLY A 437 -13.52 1.66 -0.58
N ARG A 438 -13.42 0.45 -0.02
CA ARG A 438 -13.44 -0.81 -0.77
C ARG A 438 -14.35 -1.84 -0.09
N MET A 439 -15.30 -2.40 -0.85
CA MET A 439 -16.11 -3.55 -0.42
C MET A 439 -15.95 -4.71 -1.40
N TRP A 440 -15.70 -5.88 -0.85
CA TRP A 440 -15.71 -7.14 -1.58
C TRP A 440 -17.01 -7.91 -1.33
N VAL A 441 -17.46 -8.64 -2.32
CA VAL A 441 -18.61 -9.56 -2.21
C VAL A 441 -18.13 -10.95 -2.59
N ASN A 442 -18.24 -11.90 -1.67
CA ASN A 442 -17.83 -13.31 -1.84
C ASN A 442 -16.37 -13.48 -2.31
N THR A 443 -15.48 -12.56 -1.92
CA THR A 443 -14.04 -12.61 -2.12
C THR A 443 -13.35 -11.70 -1.10
N TYR A 444 -12.01 -11.77 -0.99
CA TYR A 444 -11.21 -10.87 -0.16
C TYR A 444 -9.84 -10.60 -0.80
N ASN A 445 -9.21 -9.47 -0.48
CA ASN A 445 -7.87 -9.05 -0.93
C ASN A 445 -7.66 -8.98 -2.46
N ALA A 446 -8.73 -9.00 -3.27
CA ALA A 446 -8.61 -8.78 -4.70
C ALA A 446 -8.39 -7.28 -4.99
N LEU A 447 -7.19 -6.93 -5.47
CA LEU A 447 -6.74 -5.56 -5.73
C LEU A 447 -6.25 -5.37 -7.17
N PRO A 448 -7.11 -5.62 -8.20
CA PRO A 448 -6.71 -5.47 -9.58
C PRO A 448 -6.47 -4.00 -9.94
N ALA A 449 -5.54 -3.76 -10.84
CA ALA A 449 -5.37 -2.46 -11.47
C ALA A 449 -6.67 -2.02 -12.17
N GLY A 450 -7.00 -0.73 -12.06
CA GLY A 450 -8.25 -0.18 -12.60
C GLY A 450 -9.43 -0.15 -11.64
N ALA A 451 -9.32 -0.79 -10.47
CA ALA A 451 -10.34 -0.71 -9.44
C ALA A 451 -9.86 0.18 -8.28
N PRO A 452 -10.52 1.33 -8.00
CA PRO A 452 -10.03 2.30 -7.03
C PRO A 452 -9.89 1.69 -5.63
N PHE A 453 -8.78 2.01 -4.98
CA PHE A 453 -8.48 1.64 -3.60
C PHE A 453 -8.19 2.89 -2.76
N GLY A 454 -8.66 2.92 -1.52
CA GLY A 454 -8.42 4.00 -0.57
C GLY A 454 -9.48 4.09 0.50
N GLY A 455 -9.21 4.84 1.56
CA GLY A 455 -10.02 4.83 2.78
C GLY A 455 -11.05 5.95 2.87
N TYR A 456 -12.01 5.71 3.77
CA TYR A 456 -12.85 6.70 4.43
C TYR A 456 -12.26 7.01 5.81
N LYS A 457 -12.76 8.01 6.51
CA LYS A 457 -12.39 8.35 7.89
C LYS A 457 -10.85 8.47 8.06
N LEU A 458 -10.27 7.87 9.10
CA LEU A 458 -8.84 7.91 9.36
C LEU A 458 -8.01 6.94 8.49
N SER A 459 -8.63 6.24 7.55
CA SER A 459 -7.91 5.34 6.64
C SER A 459 -7.28 6.02 5.43
N GLY A 460 -7.52 7.31 5.22
CA GLY A 460 -6.75 8.06 4.23
C GLY A 460 -7.50 9.09 3.43
N ILE A 461 -6.77 9.71 2.48
CA ILE A 461 -7.24 10.78 1.59
C ILE A 461 -6.75 10.47 0.18
N GLY A 462 -7.66 10.45 -0.79
CA GLY A 462 -7.37 10.10 -2.18
C GLY A 462 -7.72 8.67 -2.52
N ARG A 463 -7.32 8.26 -3.72
CA ARG A 463 -7.50 6.88 -4.22
C ARG A 463 -6.26 6.47 -5.01
N GLU A 464 -5.95 5.18 -4.92
CA GLU A 464 -4.88 4.52 -5.66
C GLU A 464 -5.45 3.55 -6.69
N THR A 465 -4.59 3.05 -7.57
CA THR A 465 -4.80 1.92 -8.49
C THR A 465 -5.69 2.15 -9.69
N ASP A 466 -6.40 3.28 -9.80
CA ASP A 466 -7.28 3.55 -10.94
C ASP A 466 -6.91 4.85 -11.69
N LYS A 467 -7.66 5.16 -12.75
CA LYS A 467 -7.45 6.35 -13.60
C LYS A 467 -7.43 7.66 -12.78
N THR A 468 -8.23 7.75 -11.72
CA THR A 468 -8.30 8.98 -10.90
C THR A 468 -7.00 9.22 -10.13
N THR A 469 -6.23 8.17 -9.84
CA THR A 469 -4.92 8.26 -9.20
C THR A 469 -3.95 9.14 -10.01
N MET A 470 -3.93 8.99 -11.33
CA MET A 470 -3.07 9.82 -12.18
C MET A 470 -3.42 11.32 -12.05
N ARG A 471 -4.71 11.64 -11.90
CA ARG A 471 -5.16 13.04 -11.70
C ARG A 471 -4.71 13.65 -10.38
N HIS A 472 -4.46 12.83 -9.34
CA HIS A 472 -3.85 13.31 -8.11
C HIS A 472 -2.41 13.80 -8.28
N TYR A 473 -1.75 13.47 -9.40
CA TYR A 473 -0.41 13.95 -9.78
C TYR A 473 -0.46 15.07 -10.81
N MET A 474 -1.65 15.62 -11.08
CA MET A 474 -1.88 16.68 -12.05
C MET A 474 -2.61 17.86 -11.42
N GLN A 475 -2.47 19.02 -12.04
CA GLN A 475 -3.24 20.21 -11.69
C GLN A 475 -4.02 20.69 -12.92
N THR A 476 -5.21 21.20 -12.66
CA THR A 476 -6.12 21.68 -13.71
C THR A 476 -5.84 23.13 -14.04
N LYS A 477 -5.66 23.42 -15.33
CA LYS A 477 -5.57 24.79 -15.85
C LYS A 477 -6.75 25.06 -16.76
N ASN A 478 -7.40 26.19 -16.57
CA ASN A 478 -8.38 26.71 -17.51
C ASN A 478 -7.72 27.78 -18.39
N ILE A 479 -7.88 27.65 -19.71
CA ILE A 479 -7.47 28.69 -20.69
C ILE A 479 -8.77 29.26 -21.24
N PHE A 480 -9.06 30.49 -20.88
CA PHE A 480 -10.24 31.22 -21.31
C PHE A 480 -9.88 32.10 -22.51
N ILE A 481 -10.53 31.87 -23.65
CA ILE A 481 -10.22 32.52 -24.90
C ILE A 481 -11.42 33.41 -25.29
N ASN A 482 -11.19 34.74 -25.35
CA ASN A 482 -12.15 35.68 -25.90
C ASN A 482 -11.92 35.79 -27.41
N LEU A 483 -12.93 35.48 -28.19
CA LEU A 483 -12.96 35.61 -29.67
C LEU A 483 -13.67 36.87 -30.12
N SER A 484 -14.16 37.74 -29.20
CA SER A 484 -14.77 39.00 -29.53
C SER A 484 -13.70 40.00 -30.03
N GLU A 485 -13.98 40.66 -31.14
CA GLU A 485 -13.15 41.77 -31.68
C GLU A 485 -13.50 43.12 -31.07
N LYS A 486 -14.48 43.15 -30.13
CA LYS A 486 -14.91 44.38 -29.45
C LYS A 486 -14.32 44.50 -28.06
N PRO A 487 -13.89 45.69 -27.61
CA PRO A 487 -13.51 45.93 -26.25
C PRO A 487 -14.70 45.68 -25.28
N SER A 488 -14.42 45.45 -24.01
CA SER A 488 -15.45 45.19 -23.00
C SER A 488 -16.36 46.38 -22.73
N GLY A 489 -15.89 47.60 -23.02
CA GLY A 489 -16.61 48.85 -22.72
C GLY A 489 -16.81 49.14 -21.24
N LEU A 490 -16.18 48.37 -20.37
CA LEU A 490 -16.43 48.44 -18.91
C LEU A 490 -15.87 49.68 -18.24
N TYR A 491 -14.89 50.33 -18.87
CA TYR A 491 -14.17 51.49 -18.37
C TYR A 491 -14.19 52.68 -19.34
N GLU A 492 -15.09 52.64 -20.31
CA GLU A 492 -15.32 53.72 -21.28
C GLU A 492 -16.36 54.73 -20.76
#